data_e64ffbf3fd1ca9e5b2d99c3fa998acc1
#
_entry.id   e64ffbf3fd1ca9e5b2d99c3fa998acc1
#
_cell.length_a   1.000
_cell.length_b   1.000
_cell.length_c   1.000
_cell.angle_alpha   90.00
_cell.angle_beta   90.00
_cell.angle_gamma   90.00
#
_symmetry.space_group_name_H-M   'P 1'
#
loop_
_entity.id
_entity.type
_entity.pdbx_description
1 polymer ?
#
loop_
_entity_poly.entity_id
_entity_poly.type
_entity_poly.pdbx_seq_one_letter_code
_entity_poly.pdbx_strand_id
1 'polypeptide(L)'
;MKYYLFIVITILFSSCWNAPAINTNYDFSKVNRISLDKVLDYSNEPGSGQIMEDNLSFMFMKHGYDVSQTQESGTIIKLNNIAENNLLLNCTLTEFTDRETILVPFRIEDRGSIETVITQSTEAGENKNNSKATTSTTTTTDGGSIQESGRVEYTQARVGIIIKMTDESSGLLVWSHSYWYSGIELPRTAQVCAKNAIGLLSQLLDKNK
;
A
#
# COMPACT_ATOMS: atom_id res chain seq x y z
N MET A 1 -5.99 -39.34 -4.20
CA MET A 1 -6.42 -38.46 -5.29
C MET A 1 -7.46 -37.41 -4.85
N LYS A 2 -8.46 -37.69 -4.02
CA LYS A 2 -9.48 -36.69 -3.60
C LYS A 2 -8.92 -35.48 -2.84
N TYR A 3 -7.88 -35.62 -2.03
CA TYR A 3 -7.30 -34.52 -1.24
C TYR A 3 -6.46 -33.53 -2.09
N TYR A 4 -5.81 -34.00 -3.15
CA TYR A 4 -5.07 -33.11 -4.07
C TYR A 4 -5.98 -32.18 -4.85
N LEU A 5 -7.17 -32.64 -5.21
CA LEU A 5 -8.17 -31.81 -5.89
C LEU A 5 -8.65 -30.66 -4.99
N PHE A 6 -8.83 -30.91 -3.70
CA PHE A 6 -9.24 -29.90 -2.71
C PHE A 6 -8.17 -28.81 -2.52
N ILE A 7 -6.89 -29.21 -2.46
CA ILE A 7 -5.75 -28.29 -2.32
C ILE A 7 -5.63 -27.38 -3.56
N VAL A 8 -5.78 -27.93 -4.74
CA VAL A 8 -5.72 -27.16 -6.00
C VAL A 8 -6.89 -26.17 -6.09
N ILE A 9 -8.08 -26.55 -5.68
CA ILE A 9 -9.26 -25.65 -5.65
C ILE A 9 -9.04 -24.52 -4.64
N THR A 10 -8.48 -24.77 -3.46
CA THR A 10 -8.25 -23.74 -2.44
C THR A 10 -7.22 -22.70 -2.90
N ILE A 11 -6.18 -23.12 -3.64
CA ILE A 11 -5.15 -22.24 -4.20
C ILE A 11 -5.73 -21.35 -5.31
N LEU A 12 -6.68 -21.85 -6.10
CA LEU A 12 -7.33 -21.07 -7.15
C LEU A 12 -8.26 -19.97 -6.61
N PHE A 13 -8.85 -20.15 -5.44
CA PHE A 13 -9.73 -19.14 -4.82
C PHE A 13 -8.98 -18.04 -4.06
N SER A 14 -7.74 -18.23 -3.65
CA SER A 14 -6.95 -17.24 -2.91
C SER A 14 -6.32 -16.15 -3.80
N SER A 15 -6.29 -16.33 -5.11
CA SER A 15 -5.60 -15.45 -6.06
C SER A 15 -6.39 -14.22 -6.53
N CYS A 16 -7.72 -14.16 -6.30
CA CYS A 16 -8.58 -13.15 -6.94
C CYS A 16 -8.87 -11.89 -6.11
N TRP A 17 -8.42 -11.79 -4.86
CA TRP A 17 -8.90 -10.72 -3.98
C TRP A 17 -8.27 -9.35 -4.21
N ASN A 18 -7.18 -9.26 -4.94
CA ASN A 18 -6.46 -8.00 -5.16
C ASN A 18 -6.20 -7.66 -6.63
N ALA A 19 -6.97 -8.22 -7.54
CA ALA A 19 -6.83 -7.93 -8.95
C ALA A 19 -7.52 -6.59 -9.29
N PRO A 20 -6.92 -5.76 -10.18
CA PRO A 20 -7.56 -4.56 -10.67
C PRO A 20 -8.81 -4.88 -11.51
N ALA A 21 -9.79 -4.00 -11.47
CA ALA A 21 -10.91 -4.03 -12.40
C ALA A 21 -10.47 -3.46 -13.74
N ILE A 22 -10.61 -4.24 -14.80
CA ILE A 22 -10.16 -3.88 -16.17
C ILE A 22 -11.33 -4.01 -17.12
N ASN A 23 -11.56 -2.98 -17.94
CA ASN A 23 -12.46 -3.10 -19.08
C ASN A 23 -11.77 -3.90 -20.20
N THR A 24 -12.16 -5.15 -20.35
CA THR A 24 -11.56 -6.08 -21.32
C THR A 24 -11.82 -5.69 -22.79
N ASN A 25 -12.80 -4.83 -23.04
CA ASN A 25 -13.11 -4.36 -24.39
C ASN A 25 -12.33 -3.10 -24.78
N TYR A 26 -11.55 -2.52 -23.86
CA TYR A 26 -10.75 -1.34 -24.13
C TYR A 26 -9.37 -1.74 -24.66
N ASP A 27 -8.96 -1.09 -25.75
CA ASP A 27 -7.68 -1.34 -26.41
C ASP A 27 -6.59 -0.41 -25.83
N PHE A 28 -5.85 -0.92 -24.85
CA PHE A 28 -4.77 -0.18 -24.22
C PHE A 28 -3.56 0.07 -25.14
N SER A 29 -3.44 -0.66 -26.27
CA SER A 29 -2.36 -0.44 -27.23
C SER A 29 -2.47 0.92 -27.95
N LYS A 30 -3.65 1.52 -27.93
CA LYS A 30 -3.95 2.83 -28.53
C LYS A 30 -3.76 4.01 -27.57
N VAL A 31 -3.28 3.78 -26.38
CA VAL A 31 -3.06 4.85 -25.40
C VAL A 31 -1.80 5.62 -25.74
N ASN A 32 -1.95 6.92 -25.96
CA ASN A 32 -0.86 7.84 -26.27
C ASN A 32 -0.29 8.49 -25.00
N ARG A 33 -1.16 8.96 -24.12
CA ARG A 33 -0.76 9.63 -22.88
C ARG A 33 -1.69 9.33 -21.74
N ILE A 34 -1.16 9.52 -20.54
CA ILE A 34 -1.93 9.52 -19.31
C ILE A 34 -1.74 10.89 -18.65
N SER A 35 -2.85 11.58 -18.38
CA SER A 35 -2.88 12.80 -17.59
C SER A 35 -3.16 12.42 -16.15
N LEU A 36 -2.28 12.74 -15.23
CA LEU A 36 -2.50 12.55 -13.80
C LEU A 36 -3.19 13.79 -13.24
N ASP A 37 -4.40 13.61 -12.76
CA ASP A 37 -5.14 14.65 -12.09
C ASP A 37 -4.54 14.96 -10.71
N LYS A 38 -4.77 16.18 -10.22
CA LYS A 38 -4.27 16.61 -8.92
C LYS A 38 -4.80 15.70 -7.82
N VAL A 39 -3.88 15.13 -7.03
CA VAL A 39 -4.25 14.34 -5.87
C VAL A 39 -4.61 15.26 -4.70
N LEU A 40 -5.82 15.12 -4.18
CA LEU A 40 -6.27 15.89 -3.04
C LEU A 40 -5.66 15.37 -1.75
N ASP A 41 -5.38 16.29 -0.83
CA ASP A 41 -4.87 15.93 0.49
C ASP A 41 -5.85 15.06 1.27
N TYR A 42 -5.34 14.12 2.03
CA TYR A 42 -6.09 13.42 3.05
C TYR A 42 -6.47 14.40 4.17
N SER A 43 -7.70 14.31 4.67
CA SER A 43 -8.36 15.37 5.45
C SER A 43 -7.57 15.93 6.64
N ASN A 44 -6.69 15.14 7.23
CA ASN A 44 -5.91 15.52 8.42
C ASN A 44 -4.39 15.62 8.16
N GLU A 45 -3.96 15.47 6.90
CA GLU A 45 -2.53 15.40 6.53
C GLU A 45 -2.25 16.33 5.33
N PRO A 46 -2.07 17.63 5.56
CA PRO A 46 -1.75 18.59 4.51
C PRO A 46 -0.46 18.22 3.77
N GLY A 47 -0.47 18.33 2.44
CA GLY A 47 0.66 17.95 1.57
C GLY A 47 0.71 16.46 1.23
N SER A 48 -0.17 15.62 1.76
CA SER A 48 -0.21 14.19 1.45
C SER A 48 -0.54 13.92 -0.02
N GLY A 49 -1.39 14.75 -0.61
CA GLY A 49 -1.72 14.67 -2.04
C GLY A 49 -0.49 14.91 -2.92
N GLN A 50 0.28 15.96 -2.62
CA GLN A 50 1.52 16.26 -3.35
C GLN A 50 2.54 15.13 -3.22
N ILE A 51 2.73 14.60 -2.00
CA ILE A 51 3.63 13.46 -1.78
C ILE A 51 3.21 12.25 -2.62
N MET A 52 1.93 11.97 -2.72
CA MET A 52 1.43 10.85 -3.52
C MET A 52 1.60 11.10 -5.02
N GLU A 53 1.29 12.31 -5.50
CA GLU A 53 1.47 12.71 -6.90
C GLU A 53 2.93 12.57 -7.34
N ASP A 54 3.87 13.05 -6.51
CA ASP A 54 5.31 12.95 -6.75
C ASP A 54 5.76 11.48 -6.80
N ASN A 55 5.26 10.63 -5.89
CA ASN A 55 5.58 9.20 -5.89
C ASN A 55 5.01 8.48 -7.12
N LEU A 56 3.79 8.80 -7.55
CA LEU A 56 3.20 8.24 -8.78
C LEU A 56 4.02 8.64 -10.00
N SER A 57 4.34 9.93 -10.13
CA SER A 57 5.18 10.47 -11.21
C SER A 57 6.55 9.81 -11.25
N PHE A 58 7.20 9.66 -10.09
CA PHE A 58 8.48 8.97 -9.97
C PHE A 58 8.39 7.50 -10.42
N MET A 59 7.32 6.80 -10.07
CA MET A 59 7.15 5.41 -10.50
C MET A 59 6.93 5.29 -12.00
N PHE A 60 6.18 6.20 -12.63
CA PHE A 60 6.06 6.23 -14.09
C PHE A 60 7.42 6.46 -14.78
N MET A 61 8.22 7.43 -14.30
CA MET A 61 9.58 7.65 -14.80
C MET A 61 10.45 6.39 -14.62
N LYS A 62 10.33 5.70 -13.51
CA LYS A 62 11.09 4.47 -13.25
C LYS A 62 10.73 3.32 -14.19
N HIS A 63 9.51 3.30 -14.70
CA HIS A 63 9.06 2.36 -15.75
C HIS A 63 9.41 2.83 -17.16
N GLY A 64 10.14 3.94 -17.30
CA GLY A 64 10.64 4.42 -18.58
C GLY A 64 9.64 5.26 -19.38
N TYR A 65 8.62 5.81 -18.73
CA TYR A 65 7.70 6.74 -19.35
C TYR A 65 8.19 8.18 -19.23
N ASP A 66 7.97 8.98 -20.25
CA ASP A 66 8.26 10.42 -20.22
C ASP A 66 7.20 11.12 -19.36
N VAL A 67 7.64 11.80 -18.31
CA VAL A 67 6.77 12.54 -17.40
C VAL A 67 7.05 14.03 -17.52
N SER A 68 6.02 14.82 -17.77
CA SER A 68 6.09 16.27 -17.80
C SER A 68 5.02 16.88 -16.89
N GLN A 69 5.38 17.96 -16.21
CA GLN A 69 4.43 18.73 -15.40
C GLN A 69 4.01 19.97 -16.18
N THR A 70 2.71 20.23 -16.23
CA THR A 70 2.14 21.45 -16.79
C THR A 70 1.50 22.26 -15.67
N GLN A 71 1.69 23.59 -15.72
CA GLN A 71 1.17 24.48 -14.67
C GLN A 71 -0.35 24.49 -14.55
N GLU A 72 -1.06 24.09 -15.61
CA GLU A 72 -2.55 24.16 -15.68
C GLU A 72 -3.25 22.81 -15.53
N SER A 73 -2.58 21.68 -15.79
CA SER A 73 -3.27 20.38 -15.96
C SER A 73 -2.70 19.23 -15.14
N GLY A 74 -1.73 19.49 -14.24
CA GLY A 74 -1.11 18.39 -13.49
C GLY A 74 0.01 17.69 -14.27
N THR A 75 0.26 16.42 -13.93
CA THR A 75 1.36 15.63 -14.50
C THR A 75 0.91 14.87 -15.75
N ILE A 76 1.65 15.03 -16.85
CA ILE A 76 1.42 14.32 -18.13
C ILE A 76 2.49 13.24 -18.30
N ILE A 77 2.05 12.02 -18.54
CA ILE A 77 2.89 10.85 -18.80
C ILE A 77 2.72 10.46 -20.27
N LYS A 78 3.79 10.57 -21.06
CA LYS A 78 3.77 10.20 -22.48
C LYS A 78 4.14 8.73 -22.62
N LEU A 79 3.33 7.99 -23.36
CA LEU A 79 3.61 6.66 -23.84
C LEU A 79 4.13 6.79 -25.27
N ASN A 80 5.22 6.15 -25.62
CA ASN A 80 5.86 6.21 -26.95
C ASN A 80 5.04 5.60 -28.09
N ASN A 81 3.76 5.95 -28.19
CA ASN A 81 2.85 5.45 -29.20
C ASN A 81 2.30 6.58 -30.09
N ILE A 82 2.16 6.29 -31.37
CA ILE A 82 1.52 7.18 -32.38
C ILE A 82 0.00 7.16 -32.21
N ALA A 83 -0.49 6.77 -31.07
CA ALA A 83 -1.89 6.48 -30.85
C ALA A 83 -2.70 7.69 -30.39
N GLU A 84 -4.00 7.63 -30.50
CA GLU A 84 -4.92 8.79 -30.39
C GLU A 84 -5.60 8.91 -29.01
N ASN A 85 -5.57 7.85 -28.18
CA ASN A 85 -6.34 7.81 -26.95
C ASN A 85 -5.57 8.40 -25.77
N ASN A 86 -6.22 9.30 -25.06
CA ASN A 86 -5.70 9.89 -23.83
C ASN A 86 -6.47 9.35 -22.62
N LEU A 87 -5.77 9.01 -21.56
CA LEU A 87 -6.37 8.58 -20.30
C LEU A 87 -6.19 9.66 -19.24
N LEU A 88 -7.22 9.83 -18.43
CA LEU A 88 -7.15 10.60 -17.19
C LEU A 88 -7.00 9.62 -16.02
N LEU A 89 -5.95 9.77 -15.23
CA LEU A 89 -5.70 9.01 -14.02
C LEU A 89 -6.08 9.86 -12.82
N ASN A 90 -7.08 9.43 -12.08
CA ASN A 90 -7.51 10.01 -10.82
C ASN A 90 -7.03 9.13 -9.68
N CYS A 91 -6.33 9.72 -8.72
CA CYS A 91 -5.89 9.05 -7.49
C CYS A 91 -6.59 9.71 -6.29
N THR A 92 -7.21 8.89 -5.45
CA THR A 92 -7.84 9.32 -4.20
C THR A 92 -7.13 8.65 -3.04
N LEU A 93 -6.66 9.46 -2.07
CA LEU A 93 -6.14 8.95 -0.81
C LEU A 93 -7.31 8.50 0.07
N THR A 94 -7.33 7.23 0.43
CA THR A 94 -8.32 6.65 1.36
C THR A 94 -7.79 6.59 2.77
N GLU A 95 -6.46 6.58 2.91
CA GLU A 95 -5.76 6.57 4.18
C GLU A 95 -4.36 7.13 4.00
N PHE A 96 -3.92 7.97 4.95
CA PHE A 96 -2.57 8.51 4.97
C PHE A 96 -2.24 8.89 6.42
N THR A 97 -1.58 8.02 7.16
CA THR A 97 -1.29 8.22 8.58
C THR A 97 0.00 7.52 9.00
N ASP A 98 0.68 8.10 9.99
CA ASP A 98 1.83 7.49 10.67
C ASP A 98 1.49 7.06 12.11
N ARG A 99 0.21 7.12 12.49
CA ARG A 99 -0.26 6.99 13.88
C ARG A 99 -1.16 5.79 14.12
N GLU A 100 -1.18 4.83 13.21
CA GLU A 100 -1.94 3.62 13.47
C GLU A 100 -1.29 2.82 14.60
N THR A 101 -2.01 2.67 15.70
CA THR A 101 -1.53 1.88 16.85
C THR A 101 -1.99 0.44 16.73
N ILE A 102 -1.04 -0.49 16.70
CA ILE A 102 -1.31 -1.91 16.73
C ILE A 102 -1.02 -2.44 18.13
N LEU A 103 -2.02 -3.13 18.68
CA LEU A 103 -1.94 -3.83 19.94
C LEU A 103 -1.72 -5.32 19.67
N VAL A 104 -0.54 -5.83 19.96
CA VAL A 104 -0.26 -7.26 19.84
C VAL A 104 -0.23 -7.86 21.22
N PRO A 105 -1.27 -8.64 21.59
CA PRO A 105 -1.23 -9.43 22.81
C PRO A 105 -0.22 -10.57 22.63
N PHE A 106 0.64 -10.78 23.59
CA PHE A 106 1.49 -11.97 23.61
C PHE A 106 1.35 -12.71 24.93
N ARG A 107 1.38 -14.03 24.85
CA ARG A 107 1.35 -14.93 25.99
C ARG A 107 2.61 -15.76 25.96
N ILE A 108 3.38 -15.71 27.05
CA ILE A 108 4.51 -16.62 27.26
C ILE A 108 4.07 -17.67 28.28
N GLU A 109 4.05 -18.93 27.88
CA GLU A 109 3.86 -20.06 28.78
C GLU A 109 5.23 -20.65 29.08
N ASP A 110 5.68 -20.55 30.34
CA ASP A 110 6.83 -21.29 30.82
C ASP A 110 6.37 -22.61 31.41
N ARG A 111 6.77 -23.71 30.81
CA ARG A 111 6.45 -25.07 31.28
C ARG A 111 7.47 -25.60 32.29
N GLY A 112 7.98 -24.74 33.15
CA GLY A 112 8.69 -25.19 34.33
C GLY A 112 10.19 -25.42 34.15
N SER A 113 10.89 -24.54 33.46
CA SER A 113 12.35 -24.39 33.64
C SER A 113 12.83 -22.99 33.28
N ILE A 114 13.30 -22.31 34.29
CA ILE A 114 14.20 -21.16 34.27
C ILE A 114 13.73 -19.93 33.51
N GLU A 115 13.39 -18.99 34.32
CA GLU A 115 13.22 -17.57 34.14
C GLU A 115 14.10 -16.95 33.04
N THR A 116 13.48 -16.35 32.03
CA THR A 116 14.13 -15.31 31.26
C THR A 116 13.24 -14.08 31.28
N VAL A 117 13.51 -13.17 32.19
CA VAL A 117 12.89 -11.84 32.21
C VAL A 117 13.57 -11.01 31.14
N ILE A 118 12.92 -10.78 30.02
CA ILE A 118 13.38 -9.78 29.06
C ILE A 118 12.69 -8.47 29.39
N THR A 119 13.36 -7.65 30.20
CA THR A 119 12.96 -6.26 30.38
C THR A 119 13.58 -5.45 29.26
N GLN A 120 12.82 -5.13 28.22
CA GLN A 120 13.24 -4.15 27.23
C GLN A 120 12.76 -2.78 27.70
N SER A 121 13.65 -2.00 28.27
CA SER A 121 13.44 -0.58 28.45
C SER A 121 13.60 0.12 27.10
N THR A 122 12.62 0.88 26.72
CA THR A 122 12.70 1.71 25.50
C THR A 122 13.44 2.98 25.86
N GLU A 123 14.61 3.18 25.31
CA GLU A 123 15.21 4.50 25.25
C GLU A 123 14.42 5.33 24.24
N ALA A 124 13.89 6.47 24.70
CA ALA A 124 13.29 7.46 23.85
C ALA A 124 14.38 8.07 22.97
N GLY A 125 14.54 7.57 21.76
CA GLY A 125 15.30 8.27 20.73
C GLY A 125 14.61 9.59 20.40
N GLU A 126 15.37 10.62 20.05
CA GLU A 126 14.90 11.98 19.71
C GLU A 126 13.88 12.06 18.56
N ASN A 127 13.55 10.96 17.91
CA ASN A 127 12.49 10.88 16.93
C ASN A 127 11.18 10.39 17.57
N LYS A 128 10.23 11.30 17.68
CA LYS A 128 8.90 11.15 18.31
C LYS A 128 7.99 10.04 17.79
N ASN A 129 8.41 9.24 16.83
CA ASN A 129 7.52 8.35 16.08
C ASN A 129 7.65 6.86 16.42
N ASN A 130 8.47 6.45 17.36
CA ASN A 130 8.58 5.05 17.73
C ASN A 130 8.56 4.88 19.27
N SER A 131 7.36 4.89 19.84
CA SER A 131 7.17 4.53 21.25
C SER A 131 6.79 3.06 21.34
N LYS A 132 7.63 2.26 22.00
CA LYS A 132 7.27 0.91 22.43
C LYS A 132 7.04 0.93 23.94
N ALA A 133 5.86 0.54 24.39
CA ALA A 133 5.59 0.29 25.79
C ALA A 133 5.35 -1.22 26.00
N THR A 134 6.12 -1.87 26.82
CA THR A 134 5.94 -3.28 27.19
C THR A 134 5.61 -3.37 28.66
N THR A 135 4.44 -3.88 28.99
CA THR A 135 4.04 -4.18 30.37
C THR A 135 3.92 -5.68 30.52
N SER A 136 4.68 -6.29 31.43
CA SER A 136 4.57 -7.72 31.74
C SER A 136 4.13 -7.93 33.18
N THR A 137 3.18 -8.83 33.38
CA THR A 137 2.75 -9.29 34.70
C THR A 137 3.04 -10.78 34.81
N THR A 138 3.81 -11.20 35.81
CA THR A 138 4.12 -12.62 36.08
C THR A 138 3.27 -13.11 37.22
N THR A 139 2.48 -14.15 37.00
CA THR A 139 1.75 -14.89 38.05
C THR A 139 2.35 -16.29 38.15
N THR A 140 2.92 -16.62 39.29
CA THR A 140 3.52 -17.95 39.56
C THR A 140 2.49 -18.81 40.26
N THR A 141 2.16 -19.98 39.69
CA THR A 141 1.43 -21.06 40.36
C THR A 141 2.30 -22.29 40.44
N ASP A 142 2.11 -23.14 41.47
CA ASP A 142 2.93 -24.31 41.75
C ASP A 142 3.20 -25.16 40.49
N GLY A 143 4.47 -25.16 40.05
CA GLY A 143 4.94 -25.97 38.94
C GLY A 143 4.94 -25.33 37.54
N GLY A 144 4.54 -24.09 37.43
CA GLY A 144 4.59 -23.35 36.17
C GLY A 144 4.20 -21.89 36.34
N SER A 145 4.82 -21.00 35.59
CA SER A 145 4.43 -19.59 35.52
C SER A 145 3.70 -19.32 34.23
N ILE A 146 2.50 -18.77 34.35
CA ILE A 146 1.84 -18.15 33.19
C ILE A 146 2.19 -16.69 33.23
N GLN A 147 3.01 -16.25 32.31
CA GLN A 147 3.27 -14.86 32.13
C GLN A 147 2.23 -14.32 31.15
N GLU A 148 1.18 -13.74 31.68
CA GLU A 148 0.28 -12.90 30.89
C GLU A 148 1.00 -11.56 30.71
N SER A 149 1.72 -11.48 29.66
CA SER A 149 2.34 -10.24 29.31
C SER A 149 1.32 -9.30 28.74
N GLY A 150 1.47 -8.05 29.06
CA GLY A 150 0.62 -7.00 28.57
C GLY A 150 0.62 -6.88 27.03
N ARG A 151 0.29 -5.74 26.56
CA ARG A 151 0.15 -5.42 25.15
C ARG A 151 1.46 -4.78 24.67
N VAL A 152 1.97 -5.20 23.51
CA VAL A 152 2.98 -4.44 22.78
C VAL A 152 2.24 -3.46 21.92
N GLU A 153 2.41 -2.18 22.17
CA GLU A 153 1.91 -1.10 21.34
C GLU A 153 3.03 -0.65 20.42
N TYR A 154 2.77 -0.64 19.14
CA TYR A 154 3.64 0.03 18.19
C TYR A 154 2.83 0.83 17.18
N THR A 155 3.37 1.96 16.78
CA THR A 155 2.79 2.78 15.73
C THR A 155 3.35 2.38 14.39
N GLN A 156 2.50 2.36 13.38
CA GLN A 156 2.90 2.14 12.00
C GLN A 156 2.31 3.19 11.07
N ALA A 157 3.01 3.43 9.99
CA ALA A 157 2.48 4.22 8.89
C ALA A 157 1.56 3.36 8.02
N ARG A 158 0.47 3.96 7.54
CA ARG A 158 -0.46 3.32 6.63
C ARG A 158 -0.90 4.29 5.53
N VAL A 159 -0.86 3.80 4.29
CA VAL A 159 -1.27 4.54 3.10
C VAL A 159 -2.19 3.70 2.28
N GLY A 160 -3.34 4.24 1.95
CA GLY A 160 -4.36 3.63 1.09
C GLY A 160 -4.70 4.55 -0.07
N ILE A 161 -4.86 3.98 -1.27
CA ILE A 161 -5.23 4.71 -2.48
C ILE A 161 -6.27 3.95 -3.29
N ILE A 162 -7.10 4.71 -3.99
CA ILE A 162 -7.93 4.22 -5.09
C ILE A 162 -7.49 4.97 -6.33
N ILE A 163 -7.11 4.22 -7.36
CA ILE A 163 -6.76 4.77 -8.67
C ILE A 163 -7.84 4.38 -9.67
N LYS A 164 -8.24 5.33 -10.49
CA LYS A 164 -9.19 5.15 -11.59
C LYS A 164 -8.60 5.74 -12.86
N MET A 165 -8.73 5.03 -13.96
CA MET A 165 -8.40 5.56 -15.28
C MET A 165 -9.64 5.64 -16.14
N THR A 166 -9.83 6.80 -16.73
CA THR A 166 -10.95 7.12 -17.60
C THR A 166 -10.43 7.58 -18.94
N ASP A 167 -11.02 7.12 -20.02
CA ASP A 167 -10.73 7.64 -21.36
C ASP A 167 -11.27 9.07 -21.47
N GLU A 168 -10.39 10.03 -21.82
CA GLU A 168 -10.74 11.45 -21.85
C GLU A 168 -11.81 11.78 -22.89
N SER A 169 -11.86 11.00 -23.98
CA SER A 169 -12.78 11.26 -25.09
C SER A 169 -14.19 10.75 -24.85
N SER A 170 -14.31 9.56 -24.27
CA SER A 170 -15.59 8.87 -24.06
C SER A 170 -16.12 8.96 -22.63
N GLY A 171 -15.27 9.35 -21.65
CA GLY A 171 -15.61 9.29 -20.23
C GLY A 171 -15.70 7.87 -19.68
N LEU A 172 -15.28 6.86 -20.44
CA LEU A 172 -15.39 5.46 -20.05
C LEU A 172 -14.33 5.11 -19.01
N LEU A 173 -14.75 4.52 -17.88
CA LEU A 173 -13.83 3.94 -16.91
C LEU A 173 -13.21 2.67 -17.50
N VAL A 174 -11.88 2.68 -17.69
CA VAL A 174 -11.18 1.58 -18.38
C VAL A 174 -10.38 0.70 -17.41
N TRP A 175 -9.97 1.27 -16.27
CA TRP A 175 -9.23 0.55 -15.25
C TRP A 175 -9.45 1.16 -13.87
N SER A 176 -9.49 0.32 -12.83
CA SER A 176 -9.57 0.78 -11.45
C SER A 176 -8.91 -0.21 -10.52
N HIS A 177 -8.19 0.30 -9.53
CA HIS A 177 -7.55 -0.52 -8.50
C HIS A 177 -7.54 0.21 -7.17
N SER A 178 -7.73 -0.57 -6.10
CA SER A 178 -7.57 -0.11 -4.71
C SER A 178 -6.38 -0.80 -4.11
N TYR A 179 -5.49 -0.05 -3.51
CA TYR A 179 -4.30 -0.58 -2.87
C TYR A 179 -4.02 0.12 -1.54
N TRP A 180 -3.53 -0.63 -0.59
CA TRP A 180 -3.05 -0.10 0.68
C TRP A 180 -1.79 -0.82 1.11
N TYR A 181 -0.96 -0.13 1.88
CA TYR A 181 0.28 -0.66 2.42
C TYR A 181 0.55 -0.09 3.81
N SER A 182 1.07 -0.94 4.71
CA SER A 182 1.52 -0.54 6.03
C SER A 182 3.03 -0.73 6.16
N GLY A 183 3.68 0.22 6.79
CA GLY A 183 5.14 0.23 6.97
C GLY A 183 5.54 1.01 8.22
N ILE A 184 6.84 1.16 8.44
CA ILE A 184 7.37 1.85 9.62
C ILE A 184 7.37 3.36 9.41
N GLU A 185 7.75 3.81 8.21
CA GLU A 185 7.94 5.23 7.86
C GLU A 185 6.95 5.65 6.79
N LEU A 186 6.25 6.77 7.01
CA LEU A 186 5.20 7.26 6.12
C LEU A 186 5.70 7.53 4.68
N PRO A 187 6.84 8.23 4.44
CA PRO A 187 7.30 8.48 3.09
C PRO A 187 7.61 7.20 2.31
N ARG A 188 8.26 6.25 2.97
CA ARG A 188 8.57 4.94 2.37
C ARG A 188 7.31 4.12 2.11
N THR A 189 6.36 4.17 3.02
CA THR A 189 5.06 3.50 2.89
C THR A 189 4.29 4.05 1.68
N ALA A 190 4.25 5.37 1.50
CA ALA A 190 3.64 6.02 0.34
C ALA A 190 4.33 5.59 -0.97
N GLN A 191 5.67 5.55 -0.99
CA GLN A 191 6.43 5.12 -2.15
C GLN A 191 6.16 3.65 -2.53
N VAL A 192 6.08 2.75 -1.55
CA VAL A 192 5.76 1.33 -1.80
C VAL A 192 4.33 1.18 -2.30
N CYS A 193 3.38 1.94 -1.73
CA CYS A 193 2.00 1.98 -2.17
C CYS A 193 1.89 2.38 -3.65
N ALA A 194 2.52 3.50 -4.05
CA ALA A 194 2.57 3.96 -5.43
C ALA A 194 3.26 2.94 -6.37
N LYS A 195 4.39 2.36 -5.93
CA LYS A 195 5.13 1.35 -6.70
C LYS A 195 4.26 0.15 -7.07
N ASN A 196 3.53 -0.38 -6.11
CA ASN A 196 2.71 -1.58 -6.35
C ASN A 196 1.50 -1.26 -7.25
N ALA A 197 0.88 -0.10 -7.04
CA ALA A 197 -0.24 0.35 -7.88
C ALA A 197 0.19 0.56 -9.34
N ILE A 198 1.28 1.28 -9.58
CA ILE A 198 1.78 1.55 -10.93
C ILE A 198 2.40 0.30 -11.57
N GLY A 199 3.02 -0.59 -10.78
CA GLY A 199 3.57 -1.84 -11.30
C GLY A 199 2.54 -2.75 -11.95
N LEU A 200 1.30 -2.77 -11.45
CA LEU A 200 0.20 -3.49 -12.10
C LEU A 200 -0.27 -2.79 -13.39
N LEU A 201 -0.30 -1.48 -13.37
CA LEU A 201 -0.68 -0.68 -14.53
C LEU A 201 0.34 -0.78 -15.65
N SER A 202 1.65 -0.68 -15.34
CA SER A 202 2.71 -0.79 -16.35
C SER A 202 2.70 -2.16 -17.05
N GLN A 203 2.42 -3.24 -16.34
CA GLN A 203 2.26 -4.56 -16.95
C GLN A 203 1.13 -4.61 -17.99
N LEU A 204 0.06 -3.84 -17.77
CA LEU A 204 -1.05 -3.75 -18.73
C LEU A 204 -0.66 -2.92 -19.96
N LEU A 205 0.04 -1.81 -19.75
CA LEU A 205 0.49 -0.92 -20.82
C LEU A 205 1.63 -1.55 -21.65
N ASP A 206 2.56 -2.26 -21.02
CA ASP A 206 3.72 -2.88 -21.68
C ASP A 206 3.36 -4.15 -22.47
N LYS A 207 2.32 -4.88 -22.08
CA LYS A 207 1.83 -6.03 -22.83
C LYS A 207 1.30 -5.68 -24.23
N ASN A 208 1.03 -4.42 -24.44
CA ASN A 208 0.42 -3.91 -25.68
C ASN A 208 1.42 -3.08 -26.52
N LYS A 209 2.71 -3.05 -26.13
CA LYS A 209 3.81 -2.57 -26.95
C LYS A 209 4.30 -3.69 -27.86
#